data_966b555b3fb6b5c2d89efbd2d10544f3
#
_entry.id   966b555b3fb6b5c2d89efbd2d10544f3
#
_cell.length_a   1.000
_cell.length_b   1.000
_cell.length_c   1.000
_cell.angle_alpha   90.00
_cell.angle_beta   90.00
_cell.angle_gamma   90.00
#
_symmetry.space_group_name_H-M   'P 1'
#
loop_
_entity.id
_entity.type
_entity.pdbx_description
1 polymer ?
#
loop_
_entity_poly.entity_id
_entity_poly.type
_entity_poly.pdbx_seq_one_letter_code
_entity_poly.pdbx_strand_id
1 'polypeptide(L)'
;IDTANRVNPIDGKIIMSNLCSEILQVQEPSVINNAQEYEHLGTDISCNLGSTNIVNLMKSPDFERSIDVAVRALTFVTDHSSIDAVPTVKNGNSKAHTIGLGAMGLHTFFALNQMEYGSPESIEATDLYFRMLNFYTLKASNKIAKERGQSFVGFERSKYATGEYFDSYIAEEVQIQSDKVKKIFEKLPIPTVEDWKQLKEDVMSGGLYHQNRLAIAPTGSISYVNETSASLHPITRLIEERQEKKTGKTYYPAPFLSNDTLPFYKSAYDIDMRKVIDVYAAAQKHIDQGMSLTLFMRSELPEGLYEWKEGRTNKMTTRDLNILRN
;
A
#
# COMPACT_ATOMS: atom_id res chain seq x y z
N ILE A 1 -13.82 1.64 7.23
CA ILE A 1 -13.40 1.72 8.63
C ILE A 1 -13.79 0.47 9.41
N ASP A 2 -15.03 0.00 9.33
CA ASP A 2 -15.48 -1.19 10.07
C ASP A 2 -14.70 -2.45 9.70
N THR A 3 -14.41 -2.65 8.42
CA THR A 3 -13.56 -3.77 7.96
C THR A 3 -12.14 -3.63 8.48
N ALA A 4 -11.57 -2.42 8.42
CA ALA A 4 -10.23 -2.16 8.93
C ALA A 4 -10.15 -2.45 10.44
N ASN A 5 -11.14 -2.03 11.22
CA ASN A 5 -11.19 -2.30 12.66
C ASN A 5 -11.30 -3.81 12.99
N ARG A 6 -11.94 -4.61 12.13
CA ARG A 6 -12.05 -6.07 12.35
C ARG A 6 -10.73 -6.81 12.18
N VAL A 7 -9.86 -6.33 11.29
CA VAL A 7 -8.59 -6.98 10.95
C VAL A 7 -7.37 -6.29 11.56
N ASN A 8 -7.57 -5.12 12.19
CA ASN A 8 -6.51 -4.34 12.81
C ASN A 8 -5.71 -5.20 13.83
N PRO A 9 -4.40 -5.32 13.69
CA PRO A 9 -3.57 -6.05 14.64
C PRO A 9 -3.25 -5.25 15.92
N ILE A 10 -3.67 -3.99 15.98
CA ILE A 10 -3.36 -3.03 17.05
C ILE A 10 -4.59 -2.80 17.90
N ASP A 11 -4.41 -2.74 19.22
CA ASP A 11 -5.47 -2.39 20.15
C ASP A 11 -5.91 -0.92 19.96
N GLY A 12 -7.23 -0.68 19.93
CA GLY A 12 -7.85 0.62 19.73
C GLY A 12 -8.73 0.68 18.48
N LYS A 13 -9.22 1.88 18.17
CA LYS A 13 -10.16 2.10 17.07
C LYS A 13 -9.61 3.05 16.02
N ILE A 14 -9.80 2.68 14.77
CA ILE A 14 -9.68 3.55 13.61
C ILE A 14 -11.03 4.25 13.47
N ILE A 15 -11.06 5.58 13.60
CA ILE A 15 -12.30 6.37 13.59
C ILE A 15 -12.51 7.03 12.23
N MET A 16 -11.42 7.50 11.61
CA MET A 16 -11.42 8.18 10.32
C MET A 16 -10.20 7.81 9.49
N SER A 17 -10.17 8.23 8.24
CA SER A 17 -9.02 8.15 7.35
C SER A 17 -8.74 9.52 6.74
N ASN A 18 -7.65 9.65 6.00
CA ASN A 18 -7.33 10.83 5.20
C ASN A 18 -8.16 10.89 3.90
N LEU A 19 -8.00 11.99 3.14
CA LEU A 19 -8.71 12.24 1.89
C LEU A 19 -8.60 11.09 0.88
N CYS A 20 -7.40 10.52 0.72
CA CYS A 20 -7.14 9.45 -0.25
C CYS A 20 -7.35 8.04 0.33
N SER A 21 -7.81 7.91 1.58
CA SER A 21 -8.22 6.67 2.26
C SER A 21 -7.11 5.65 2.51
N GLU A 22 -5.83 6.00 2.31
CA GLU A 22 -4.71 5.10 2.57
C GLU A 22 -4.24 5.12 4.04
N ILE A 23 -4.55 6.17 4.81
CA ILE A 23 -4.16 6.28 6.21
C ILE A 23 -5.26 5.74 7.11
N LEU A 24 -4.97 4.62 7.76
CA LEU A 24 -5.85 3.93 8.70
C LEU A 24 -5.07 3.65 9.99
N GLN A 25 -5.07 4.60 10.90
CA GLN A 25 -4.35 4.56 12.19
C GLN A 25 -5.33 4.57 13.35
N VAL A 26 -4.93 3.97 14.46
CA VAL A 26 -5.70 4.06 15.71
C VAL A 26 -5.70 5.49 16.21
N GLN A 27 -6.86 5.97 16.63
CA GLN A 27 -7.09 7.34 17.08
C GLN A 27 -7.77 7.35 18.43
N GLU A 28 -7.43 8.35 19.23
CA GLU A 28 -8.07 8.64 20.51
C GLU A 28 -8.65 10.05 20.45
N PRO A 29 -9.99 10.22 20.59
CA PRO A 29 -10.61 11.54 20.58
C PRO A 29 -10.14 12.42 21.73
N SER A 30 -9.92 13.70 21.44
CA SER A 30 -9.67 14.69 22.46
C SER A 30 -10.95 15.10 23.18
N VAL A 31 -10.84 15.49 24.43
CA VAL A 31 -11.91 16.14 25.22
C VAL A 31 -11.51 17.59 25.44
N ILE A 32 -12.40 18.51 25.05
CA ILE A 32 -12.18 19.96 25.15
C ILE A 32 -13.25 20.54 26.06
N ASN A 33 -12.87 21.37 27.04
CA ASN A 33 -13.76 22.05 27.94
C ASN A 33 -14.42 23.30 27.31
N ASN A 34 -15.33 23.94 28.05
CA ASN A 34 -16.03 25.13 27.57
C ASN A 34 -15.11 26.35 27.32
N ALA A 35 -13.89 26.38 27.89
CA ALA A 35 -12.88 27.40 27.64
C ALA A 35 -11.99 27.10 26.43
N GLN A 36 -12.31 26.04 25.65
CA GLN A 36 -11.54 25.55 24.53
C GLN A 36 -10.14 25.04 24.91
N GLU A 37 -9.96 24.58 26.13
CA GLU A 37 -8.74 23.94 26.61
C GLU A 37 -8.88 22.42 26.58
N TYR A 38 -7.78 21.69 26.31
CA TYR A 38 -7.78 20.23 26.38
C TYR A 38 -7.89 19.74 27.84
N GLU A 39 -8.98 19.06 28.18
CA GLU A 39 -9.07 18.21 29.37
C GLU A 39 -8.38 16.88 29.18
N HIS A 40 -8.46 16.34 27.93
CA HIS A 40 -7.76 15.18 27.49
C HIS A 40 -7.21 15.44 26.06
N LEU A 41 -5.91 15.28 25.90
CA LEU A 41 -5.25 15.39 24.60
C LEU A 41 -5.22 14.02 23.93
N GLY A 42 -6.09 13.81 22.96
CA GLY A 42 -6.14 12.60 22.16
C GLY A 42 -5.00 12.48 21.14
N THR A 43 -5.15 11.54 20.24
CA THR A 43 -4.17 11.27 19.16
C THR A 43 -4.83 11.39 17.81
N ASP A 44 -4.26 12.21 16.92
CA ASP A 44 -4.64 12.30 15.52
C ASP A 44 -3.64 11.57 14.61
N ILE A 45 -4.08 11.31 13.37
CA ILE A 45 -3.27 10.64 12.36
C ILE A 45 -2.21 11.58 11.77
N SER A 46 -1.14 10.97 11.25
CA SER A 46 -0.14 11.65 10.43
C SER A 46 0.09 10.89 9.11
N CYS A 47 0.36 11.64 8.03
CA CYS A 47 0.63 11.12 6.69
C CYS A 47 2.13 11.18 6.38
N ASN A 48 2.95 10.40 7.07
CA ASN A 48 4.39 10.29 6.79
C ASN A 48 4.61 9.23 5.70
N LEU A 49 4.46 9.64 4.44
CA LEU A 49 4.39 8.73 3.28
C LEU A 49 5.69 8.72 2.47
N GLY A 50 6.03 7.54 1.98
CA GLY A 50 7.02 7.31 0.94
C GLY A 50 6.56 6.19 0.02
N SER A 51 7.04 6.15 -1.22
CA SER A 51 6.65 5.11 -2.16
C SER A 51 7.85 4.58 -2.92
N THR A 52 8.02 3.28 -2.90
CA THR A 52 9.04 2.58 -3.69
C THR A 52 8.61 2.53 -5.16
N ASN A 53 9.56 2.71 -6.07
CA ASN A 53 9.35 2.35 -7.47
C ASN A 53 9.56 0.84 -7.61
N ILE A 54 8.49 0.09 -7.88
CA ILE A 54 8.51 -1.38 -7.96
C ILE A 54 9.55 -1.86 -8.96
N VAL A 55 9.61 -1.25 -10.15
CA VAL A 55 10.55 -1.64 -11.21
C VAL A 55 12.00 -1.53 -10.74
N ASN A 56 12.33 -0.45 -10.04
CA ASN A 56 13.69 -0.20 -9.57
C ASN A 56 14.03 -1.07 -8.36
N LEU A 57 13.08 -1.22 -7.41
CA LEU A 57 13.29 -2.04 -6.22
C LEU A 57 13.49 -3.52 -6.56
N MET A 58 12.71 -4.05 -7.53
CA MET A 58 12.86 -5.44 -8.02
C MET A 58 14.21 -5.69 -8.71
N LYS A 59 14.90 -4.64 -9.16
CA LYS A 59 16.24 -4.70 -9.75
C LYS A 59 17.35 -4.36 -8.75
N SER A 60 16.99 -4.01 -7.52
CA SER A 60 17.99 -3.68 -6.51
C SER A 60 18.90 -4.87 -6.21
N PRO A 61 20.22 -4.67 -6.14
CA PRO A 61 21.14 -5.74 -5.75
C PRO A 61 20.95 -6.20 -4.29
N ASP A 62 20.32 -5.36 -3.46
CA ASP A 62 20.03 -5.65 -2.06
C ASP A 62 18.64 -5.08 -1.73
N PHE A 63 17.64 -5.93 -1.88
CA PHE A 63 16.23 -5.60 -1.62
C PHE A 63 16.00 -5.24 -0.15
N GLU A 64 16.54 -6.05 0.78
CA GLU A 64 16.38 -5.84 2.22
C GLU A 64 16.96 -4.49 2.65
N ARG A 65 18.20 -4.18 2.24
CA ARG A 65 18.84 -2.90 2.57
C ARG A 65 18.05 -1.70 2.01
N SER A 66 17.53 -1.84 0.80
CA SER A 66 16.72 -0.76 0.18
C SER A 66 15.47 -0.45 1.01
N ILE A 67 14.81 -1.47 1.55
CA ILE A 67 13.65 -1.30 2.44
C ILE A 67 14.08 -0.75 3.81
N ASP A 68 15.15 -1.26 4.41
CA ASP A 68 15.66 -0.75 5.70
C ASP A 68 15.96 0.75 5.60
N VAL A 69 16.62 1.19 4.52
CA VAL A 69 16.91 2.62 4.27
C VAL A 69 15.62 3.44 4.12
N ALA A 70 14.64 2.95 3.36
CA ALA A 70 13.37 3.64 3.16
C ALA A 70 12.59 3.79 4.48
N VAL A 71 12.53 2.72 5.28
CA VAL A 71 11.91 2.75 6.62
C VAL A 71 12.61 3.73 7.53
N ARG A 72 13.95 3.73 7.58
CA ARG A 72 14.74 4.68 8.39
C ARG A 72 14.55 6.13 7.96
N ALA A 73 14.47 6.39 6.65
CA ALA A 73 14.20 7.73 6.13
C ALA A 73 12.84 8.25 6.60
N LEU A 74 11.79 7.42 6.51
CA LEU A 74 10.46 7.76 7.01
C LEU A 74 10.42 7.86 8.54
N THR A 75 11.17 7.01 9.25
CA THR A 75 11.34 7.10 10.71
C THR A 75 11.92 8.46 11.10
N PHE A 76 12.94 8.91 10.37
CA PHE A 76 13.52 10.24 10.61
C PHE A 76 12.48 11.35 10.42
N VAL A 77 11.68 11.30 9.35
CA VAL A 77 10.61 12.27 9.11
C VAL A 77 9.59 12.26 10.25
N THR A 78 9.10 11.08 10.64
CA THR A 78 8.09 10.94 11.70
C THR A 78 8.61 11.48 13.04
N ASP A 79 9.84 11.16 13.43
CA ASP A 79 10.39 11.56 14.72
C ASP A 79 10.74 13.05 14.81
N HIS A 80 11.00 13.69 13.66
CA HIS A 80 11.35 15.11 13.58
C HIS A 80 10.18 16.02 13.16
N SER A 81 9.04 15.44 12.81
CA SER A 81 7.82 16.20 12.49
C SER A 81 7.09 16.62 13.77
N SER A 82 7.62 17.62 14.44
CA SER A 82 7.00 18.21 15.64
C SER A 82 6.19 19.44 15.26
N ILE A 83 4.86 19.31 15.27
CA ILE A 83 3.94 20.41 14.96
C ILE A 83 3.29 20.89 16.26
N ASP A 84 3.89 21.88 16.92
CA ASP A 84 3.38 22.40 18.19
C ASP A 84 2.00 23.06 18.07
N ALA A 85 1.67 23.60 16.89
CA ALA A 85 0.37 24.18 16.60
C ALA A 85 -0.77 23.13 16.48
N VAL A 86 -0.44 21.84 16.35
CA VAL A 86 -1.41 20.75 16.27
C VAL A 86 -0.99 19.64 17.26
N PRO A 87 -1.25 19.87 18.57
CA PRO A 87 -0.72 19.02 19.63
C PRO A 87 -1.24 17.57 19.57
N THR A 88 -2.43 17.34 19.01
CA THR A 88 -3.01 15.99 18.84
C THR A 88 -2.24 15.15 17.84
N VAL A 89 -1.78 15.76 16.73
CA VAL A 89 -0.91 15.09 15.73
C VAL A 89 0.47 14.79 16.35
N LYS A 90 1.02 15.76 17.09
CA LYS A 90 2.30 15.58 17.78
C LYS A 90 2.20 14.42 18.80
N ASN A 91 1.10 14.37 19.59
CA ASN A 91 0.86 13.30 20.56
C ASN A 91 0.71 11.93 19.88
N GLY A 92 -0.06 11.85 18.78
CA GLY A 92 -0.21 10.62 18.00
C GLY A 92 1.12 10.13 17.43
N ASN A 93 1.87 11.04 16.82
CA ASN A 93 3.16 10.73 16.21
C ASN A 93 4.20 10.22 17.23
N SER A 94 4.26 10.84 18.41
CA SER A 94 5.21 10.46 19.47
C SER A 94 4.90 9.11 20.12
N LYS A 95 3.64 8.65 20.08
CA LYS A 95 3.20 7.37 20.65
C LYS A 95 3.29 6.23 19.63
N ALA A 96 2.92 6.52 18.39
CA ALA A 96 2.72 5.51 17.37
C ALA A 96 3.93 5.38 16.41
N HIS A 97 4.73 6.43 16.23
CA HIS A 97 5.83 6.51 15.26
C HIS A 97 5.43 6.02 13.86
N THR A 98 4.16 6.21 13.48
CA THR A 98 3.58 5.62 12.28
C THR A 98 4.21 6.19 11.02
N ILE A 99 4.49 5.30 10.07
CA ILE A 99 4.93 5.60 8.71
C ILE A 99 3.98 4.94 7.70
N GLY A 100 4.05 5.36 6.45
CA GLY A 100 3.32 4.76 5.34
C GLY A 100 4.25 4.55 4.15
N LEU A 101 5.02 3.47 4.16
CA LEU A 101 5.78 3.06 2.99
C LEU A 101 4.85 2.36 2.01
N GLY A 102 4.77 2.88 0.79
CA GLY A 102 3.95 2.32 -0.27
C GLY A 102 4.77 1.93 -1.50
N ALA A 103 4.06 1.82 -2.61
CA ALA A 103 4.64 1.46 -3.90
C ALA A 103 3.96 2.20 -5.05
N MET A 104 4.69 2.39 -6.14
CA MET A 104 4.20 2.91 -7.41
C MET A 104 4.82 2.12 -8.57
N GLY A 105 4.17 2.18 -9.73
CA GLY A 105 4.71 1.57 -10.93
C GLY A 105 4.27 0.13 -11.17
N LEU A 106 3.18 -0.33 -10.54
CA LEU A 106 2.75 -1.72 -10.68
C LEU A 106 2.37 -2.05 -12.14
N HIS A 107 1.62 -1.17 -12.83
CA HIS A 107 1.28 -1.41 -14.24
C HIS A 107 2.52 -1.38 -15.15
N THR A 108 3.46 -0.47 -14.88
CA THR A 108 4.75 -0.44 -15.58
C THR A 108 5.54 -1.73 -15.36
N PHE A 109 5.56 -2.23 -14.13
CA PHE A 109 6.20 -3.52 -13.82
C PHE A 109 5.54 -4.67 -14.57
N PHE A 110 4.21 -4.70 -14.67
CA PHE A 110 3.50 -5.71 -15.45
C PHE A 110 3.83 -5.62 -16.94
N ALA A 111 3.79 -4.43 -17.53
CA ALA A 111 4.08 -4.24 -18.95
C ALA A 111 5.51 -4.65 -19.31
N LEU A 112 6.50 -4.28 -18.50
CA LEU A 112 7.89 -4.67 -18.69
C LEU A 112 8.13 -6.18 -18.59
N ASN A 113 7.30 -6.88 -17.83
CA ASN A 113 7.35 -8.35 -17.68
C ASN A 113 6.31 -9.07 -18.54
N GLN A 114 5.68 -8.37 -19.49
CA GLN A 114 4.71 -8.94 -20.42
C GLN A 114 3.55 -9.67 -19.71
N MET A 115 3.03 -9.07 -18.64
CA MET A 115 1.87 -9.54 -17.88
C MET A 115 0.68 -8.61 -18.11
N GLU A 116 -0.49 -9.18 -18.42
CA GLU A 116 -1.73 -8.40 -18.47
C GLU A 116 -2.14 -7.99 -17.06
N TYR A 117 -2.61 -6.75 -16.91
CA TYR A 117 -3.16 -6.27 -15.64
C TYR A 117 -4.40 -7.10 -15.23
N GLY A 118 -4.37 -7.68 -14.03
CA GLY A 118 -5.43 -8.55 -13.53
C GLY A 118 -5.42 -9.97 -14.13
N SER A 119 -4.30 -10.39 -14.75
CA SER A 119 -4.07 -11.80 -15.05
C SER A 119 -3.66 -12.57 -13.79
N PRO A 120 -3.79 -13.91 -13.76
CA PRO A 120 -3.33 -14.72 -12.64
C PRO A 120 -1.88 -14.45 -12.26
N GLU A 121 -0.99 -14.28 -13.25
CA GLU A 121 0.43 -13.98 -13.03
C GLU A 121 0.63 -12.60 -12.38
N SER A 122 -0.14 -11.59 -12.79
CA SER A 122 -0.02 -10.26 -12.23
C SER A 122 -0.55 -10.20 -10.79
N ILE A 123 -1.59 -10.95 -10.46
CA ILE A 123 -2.13 -11.10 -9.11
C ILE A 123 -1.12 -11.80 -8.22
N GLU A 124 -0.55 -12.92 -8.68
CA GLU A 124 0.47 -13.68 -7.96
C GLU A 124 1.74 -12.84 -7.72
N ALA A 125 2.21 -12.12 -8.73
CA ALA A 125 3.37 -11.23 -8.59
C ALA A 125 3.10 -10.08 -7.61
N THR A 126 1.87 -9.58 -7.56
CA THR A 126 1.45 -8.55 -6.59
C THR A 126 1.48 -9.10 -5.17
N ASP A 127 0.88 -10.27 -4.93
CA ASP A 127 0.86 -10.93 -3.63
C ASP A 127 2.29 -11.14 -3.10
N LEU A 128 3.17 -11.69 -3.93
CA LEU A 128 4.58 -11.92 -3.57
C LEU A 128 5.34 -10.64 -3.24
N TYR A 129 5.20 -9.62 -4.08
CA TYR A 129 5.88 -8.35 -3.86
C TYR A 129 5.48 -7.73 -2.51
N PHE A 130 4.19 -7.66 -2.22
CA PHE A 130 3.71 -7.05 -0.98
C PHE A 130 3.94 -7.93 0.25
N ARG A 131 3.96 -9.26 0.09
CA ARG A 131 4.41 -10.19 1.14
C ARG A 131 5.87 -9.91 1.53
N MET A 132 6.77 -9.73 0.55
CA MET A 132 8.17 -9.36 0.79
C MET A 132 8.27 -7.98 1.43
N LEU A 133 7.55 -6.98 0.91
CA LEU A 133 7.55 -5.62 1.45
C LEU A 133 7.12 -5.59 2.92
N ASN A 134 6.07 -6.33 3.26
CA ASN A 134 5.60 -6.47 4.64
C ASN A 134 6.67 -7.10 5.54
N PHE A 135 7.26 -8.22 5.11
CA PHE A 135 8.30 -8.91 5.87
C PHE A 135 9.47 -7.99 6.19
N TYR A 136 10.04 -7.34 5.18
CA TYR A 136 11.22 -6.51 5.36
C TYR A 136 10.96 -5.21 6.10
N THR A 137 9.74 -4.65 6.00
CA THR A 137 9.35 -3.48 6.83
C THR A 137 9.14 -3.86 8.30
N LEU A 138 8.60 -5.05 8.60
CA LEU A 138 8.54 -5.60 9.96
C LEU A 138 9.93 -5.78 10.54
N LYS A 139 10.84 -6.41 9.78
CA LYS A 139 12.23 -6.66 10.17
C LYS A 139 12.96 -5.34 10.45
N ALA A 140 12.81 -4.33 9.59
CA ALA A 140 13.39 -3.01 9.79
C ALA A 140 12.82 -2.30 11.03
N SER A 141 11.51 -2.36 11.25
CA SER A 141 10.86 -1.77 12.42
C SER A 141 11.30 -2.44 13.73
N ASN A 142 11.44 -3.77 13.75
CA ASN A 142 11.97 -4.52 14.90
C ASN A 142 13.42 -4.14 15.18
N LYS A 143 14.26 -4.05 14.16
CA LYS A 143 15.65 -3.62 14.30
C LYS A 143 15.75 -2.23 14.92
N ILE A 144 14.93 -1.27 14.46
CA ILE A 144 14.89 0.09 15.02
C ILE A 144 14.41 0.06 16.47
N ALA A 145 13.40 -0.76 16.82
CA ALA A 145 12.92 -0.91 18.18
C ALA A 145 14.03 -1.42 19.11
N LYS A 146 14.78 -2.44 18.68
CA LYS A 146 15.92 -2.97 19.43
C LYS A 146 17.06 -1.94 19.58
N GLU A 147 17.39 -1.19 18.53
CA GLU A 147 18.43 -0.15 18.56
C GLU A 147 18.07 1.01 19.50
N ARG A 148 16.79 1.35 19.61
CA ARG A 148 16.31 2.47 20.44
C ARG A 148 15.83 2.04 21.83
N GLY A 149 15.69 0.74 22.07
CA GLY A 149 15.15 0.19 23.32
C GLY A 149 13.68 0.61 23.55
N GLN A 150 12.91 0.84 22.49
CA GLN A 150 11.56 1.38 22.54
C GLN A 150 10.67 0.77 21.45
N SER A 151 9.44 0.41 21.84
CA SER A 151 8.35 0.05 20.92
C SER A 151 7.28 1.14 20.90
N PHE A 152 6.40 1.11 19.91
CA PHE A 152 5.22 1.98 19.93
C PHE A 152 4.36 1.73 21.18
N VAL A 153 3.65 2.76 21.64
CA VAL A 153 2.82 2.67 22.84
C VAL A 153 1.65 1.71 22.62
N GLY A 154 1.50 0.70 23.47
CA GLY A 154 0.48 -0.33 23.37
C GLY A 154 0.89 -1.57 22.58
N PHE A 155 2.17 -1.70 22.23
CA PHE A 155 2.71 -2.89 21.55
C PHE A 155 2.32 -4.18 22.26
N GLU A 156 2.39 -4.21 23.59
CA GLU A 156 2.11 -5.39 24.44
C GLU A 156 0.67 -5.91 24.32
N ARG A 157 -0.27 -5.08 23.84
CA ARG A 157 -1.68 -5.47 23.60
C ARG A 157 -1.98 -5.81 22.14
N SER A 158 -0.98 -5.75 21.27
CA SER A 158 -1.14 -5.99 19.85
C SER A 158 -1.04 -7.49 19.50
N LYS A 159 -1.59 -7.87 18.34
CA LYS A 159 -1.39 -9.20 17.76
C LYS A 159 0.07 -9.47 17.35
N TYR A 160 0.89 -8.44 17.27
CA TYR A 160 2.33 -8.59 17.08
C TYR A 160 3.01 -9.15 18.32
N ALA A 161 2.64 -8.65 19.52
CA ALA A 161 3.21 -9.10 20.79
C ALA A 161 2.77 -10.53 21.14
N THR A 162 1.54 -10.92 20.79
CA THR A 162 1.06 -12.30 20.99
C THR A 162 1.56 -13.26 19.92
N GLY A 163 2.08 -12.75 18.81
CA GLY A 163 2.50 -13.53 17.65
C GLY A 163 1.36 -13.97 16.73
N GLU A 164 0.10 -13.71 17.06
CA GLU A 164 -1.07 -14.08 16.24
C GLU A 164 -1.00 -13.51 14.81
N TYR A 165 -0.44 -12.30 14.65
CA TYR A 165 -0.28 -11.68 13.34
C TYR A 165 0.48 -12.55 12.34
N PHE A 166 1.44 -13.34 12.80
CA PHE A 166 2.33 -14.13 11.94
C PHE A 166 1.74 -15.48 11.53
N ASP A 167 0.67 -15.93 12.19
CA ASP A 167 0.16 -17.30 12.03
C ASP A 167 -0.22 -17.63 10.58
N SER A 168 -0.84 -16.69 9.85
CA SER A 168 -1.17 -16.87 8.44
C SER A 168 0.06 -16.96 7.52
N TYR A 169 1.19 -16.34 7.90
CA TYR A 169 2.44 -16.37 7.12
C TYR A 169 3.27 -17.62 7.34
N ILE A 170 3.10 -18.26 8.50
CA ILE A 170 3.80 -19.50 8.86
C ILE A 170 2.97 -20.76 8.59
N ALA A 171 1.69 -20.64 8.29
CA ALA A 171 0.80 -21.79 8.08
C ALA A 171 1.22 -22.64 6.87
N GLU A 172 1.66 -21.99 5.79
CA GLU A 172 2.01 -22.67 4.54
C GLU A 172 3.19 -21.98 3.84
N GLU A 173 4.05 -22.79 3.21
CA GLU A 173 5.10 -22.28 2.33
C GLU A 173 4.50 -21.70 1.06
N VAL A 174 5.08 -20.58 0.59
CA VAL A 174 4.63 -19.93 -0.65
C VAL A 174 4.91 -20.84 -1.85
N GLN A 175 3.86 -21.17 -2.60
CA GLN A 175 3.94 -21.95 -3.82
C GLN A 175 3.69 -21.02 -5.02
N ILE A 176 4.74 -20.69 -5.77
CA ILE A 176 4.60 -19.90 -7.00
C ILE A 176 4.11 -20.83 -8.12
N GLN A 177 2.96 -20.51 -8.71
CA GLN A 177 2.33 -21.34 -9.75
C GLN A 177 2.85 -21.00 -11.15
N SER A 178 3.02 -19.72 -11.45
CA SER A 178 3.44 -19.25 -12.76
C SER A 178 4.96 -19.37 -12.97
N ASP A 179 5.39 -20.05 -14.02
CA ASP A 179 6.82 -20.12 -14.39
C ASP A 179 7.40 -18.74 -14.70
N LYS A 180 6.57 -17.83 -15.26
CA LYS A 180 6.96 -16.44 -15.48
C LYS A 180 7.26 -15.73 -14.18
N VAL A 181 6.38 -15.86 -13.18
CA VAL A 181 6.57 -15.27 -11.85
C VAL A 181 7.77 -15.90 -11.15
N LYS A 182 7.95 -17.22 -11.20
CA LYS A 182 9.15 -17.90 -10.70
C LYS A 182 10.43 -17.27 -11.24
N LYS A 183 10.49 -17.06 -12.57
CA LYS A 183 11.67 -16.46 -13.20
C LYS A 183 11.92 -15.02 -12.77
N ILE A 184 10.86 -14.21 -12.62
CA ILE A 184 10.96 -12.81 -12.19
C ILE A 184 11.49 -12.72 -10.75
N PHE A 185 11.03 -13.61 -9.87
CA PHE A 185 11.36 -13.61 -8.45
C PHE A 185 12.56 -14.51 -8.08
N GLU A 186 13.15 -15.22 -9.03
CA GLU A 186 14.21 -16.24 -8.80
C GLU A 186 15.39 -15.75 -7.94
N LYS A 187 15.77 -14.47 -8.12
CA LYS A 187 16.92 -13.88 -7.44
C LYS A 187 16.53 -13.00 -6.24
N LEU A 188 15.25 -12.92 -5.94
CA LEU A 188 14.75 -12.08 -4.87
C LEU A 188 14.66 -12.87 -3.56
N PRO A 189 14.90 -12.22 -2.42
CA PRO A 189 14.88 -12.86 -1.13
C PRO A 189 13.43 -13.04 -0.63
N ILE A 190 12.71 -14.00 -1.21
CA ILE A 190 11.34 -14.35 -0.77
C ILE A 190 11.43 -14.99 0.61
N PRO A 191 10.75 -14.43 1.63
CA PRO A 191 10.79 -15.00 2.98
C PRO A 191 10.15 -16.40 3.03
N THR A 192 10.89 -17.35 3.56
CA THR A 192 10.44 -18.72 3.84
C THR A 192 9.58 -18.77 5.11
N VAL A 193 8.90 -19.89 5.35
CA VAL A 193 8.19 -20.13 6.63
C VAL A 193 9.15 -19.98 7.81
N GLU A 194 10.39 -20.45 7.69
CA GLU A 194 11.39 -20.34 8.77
C GLU A 194 11.80 -18.89 9.03
N ASP A 195 11.94 -18.08 7.98
CA ASP A 195 12.21 -16.63 8.13
C ASP A 195 11.06 -15.94 8.87
N TRP A 196 9.81 -16.29 8.56
CA TRP A 196 8.65 -15.76 9.26
C TRP A 196 8.57 -16.19 10.73
N LYS A 197 8.94 -17.42 11.05
CA LYS A 197 9.03 -17.91 12.46
C LYS A 197 10.10 -17.13 13.22
N GLN A 198 11.27 -16.98 12.63
CA GLN A 198 12.34 -16.20 13.25
C GLN A 198 11.93 -14.75 13.48
N LEU A 199 11.27 -14.12 12.47
CA LEU A 199 10.77 -12.76 12.62
C LEU A 199 9.69 -12.65 13.71
N LYS A 200 8.80 -13.65 13.84
CA LYS A 200 7.82 -13.73 14.93
C LYS A 200 8.51 -13.67 16.29
N GLU A 201 9.52 -14.52 16.54
CA GLU A 201 10.28 -14.56 17.79
C GLU A 201 11.01 -13.24 18.06
N ASP A 202 11.64 -12.70 17.03
CA ASP A 202 12.34 -11.41 17.09
C ASP A 202 11.41 -10.24 17.45
N VAL A 203 10.21 -10.21 16.88
CA VAL A 203 9.21 -9.17 17.15
C VAL A 203 8.59 -9.35 18.53
N MET A 204 8.23 -10.56 18.92
CA MET A 204 7.68 -10.84 20.27
C MET A 204 8.66 -10.46 21.39
N SER A 205 9.95 -10.67 21.18
CA SER A 205 10.98 -10.35 22.17
C SER A 205 11.50 -8.91 22.11
N GLY A 206 11.60 -8.32 20.91
CA GLY A 206 12.26 -7.02 20.67
C GLY A 206 11.30 -5.89 20.31
N GLY A 207 10.03 -6.18 20.12
CA GLY A 207 8.99 -5.19 19.78
C GLY A 207 9.02 -4.68 18.35
N LEU A 208 8.17 -3.69 18.07
CA LEU A 208 8.14 -2.90 16.83
C LEU A 208 8.17 -1.41 17.17
N TYR A 209 8.99 -0.65 16.46
CA TYR A 209 9.07 0.79 16.66
C TYR A 209 7.84 1.52 16.11
N HIS A 210 7.34 1.10 14.94
CA HIS A 210 6.20 1.70 14.26
C HIS A 210 4.91 0.92 14.53
N GLN A 211 3.86 1.62 14.89
CA GLN A 211 2.51 1.04 15.03
C GLN A 211 1.98 0.56 13.68
N ASN A 212 2.10 1.40 12.63
CA ASN A 212 1.78 1.06 11.25
C ASN A 212 2.97 1.41 10.34
N ARG A 213 3.12 0.68 9.22
CA ARG A 213 4.30 0.75 8.36
C ARG A 213 3.98 0.95 6.88
N LEU A 214 2.88 0.37 6.41
CA LEU A 214 2.56 0.30 4.98
C LEU A 214 1.26 1.02 4.66
N ALA A 215 1.30 1.87 3.63
CA ALA A 215 0.13 2.56 3.09
C ALA A 215 0.36 2.86 1.60
N ILE A 216 -0.64 2.68 0.75
CA ILE A 216 -0.48 2.92 -0.69
C ILE A 216 -1.10 4.26 -1.08
N ALA A 217 -0.23 5.24 -1.27
CA ALA A 217 -0.58 6.59 -1.71
C ALA A 217 -0.89 6.66 -3.22
N PRO A 218 -1.63 7.68 -3.69
CA PRO A 218 -1.94 7.86 -5.12
C PRO A 218 -0.74 8.10 -6.02
N THR A 219 0.35 8.68 -5.52
CA THR A 219 1.63 8.98 -6.20
C THR A 219 1.52 9.71 -7.55
N GLY A 220 0.45 10.51 -7.73
CA GLY A 220 0.12 11.11 -9.02
C GLY A 220 1.19 12.01 -9.62
N SER A 221 1.96 12.75 -8.81
CA SER A 221 3.02 13.65 -9.29
C SER A 221 4.40 12.99 -9.26
N ILE A 222 4.73 12.26 -8.19
CA ILE A 222 6.05 11.65 -8.06
C ILE A 222 6.31 10.52 -9.06
N SER A 223 5.25 9.89 -9.59
CA SER A 223 5.37 8.85 -10.61
C SER A 223 5.96 9.39 -11.92
N TYR A 224 5.68 10.64 -12.31
CA TYR A 224 6.30 11.26 -13.49
C TYR A 224 7.81 11.48 -13.31
N VAL A 225 8.24 11.93 -12.13
CA VAL A 225 9.66 12.13 -11.82
C VAL A 225 10.40 10.77 -11.78
N ASN A 226 9.70 9.71 -11.40
CA ASN A 226 10.24 8.36 -11.31
C ASN A 226 10.05 7.54 -12.61
N GLU A 227 9.53 8.14 -13.67
CA GLU A 227 9.29 7.48 -14.96
C GLU A 227 8.55 6.13 -14.82
N THR A 228 7.45 6.14 -14.05
CA THR A 228 6.67 4.94 -13.77
C THR A 228 5.18 5.26 -13.70
N SER A 229 4.30 4.24 -13.75
CA SER A 229 2.86 4.42 -13.54
C SER A 229 2.56 4.78 -12.08
N ALA A 230 1.48 5.54 -11.86
CA ALA A 230 1.09 5.94 -10.52
C ALA A 230 0.49 4.78 -9.72
N SER A 231 0.85 4.69 -8.43
CA SER A 231 0.29 3.75 -7.46
C SER A 231 0.25 2.30 -7.99
N LEU A 232 -0.83 1.58 -7.69
CA LEU A 232 -1.08 0.21 -8.15
C LEU A 232 -2.07 0.15 -9.32
N HIS A 233 -2.81 1.24 -9.59
CA HIS A 233 -3.85 1.24 -10.62
C HIS A 233 -3.27 1.26 -12.04
N PRO A 234 -4.06 0.78 -13.05
CA PRO A 234 -3.66 0.84 -14.44
C PRO A 234 -3.60 2.28 -14.96
N ILE A 235 -2.82 2.51 -16.02
CA ILE A 235 -2.79 3.81 -16.72
C ILE A 235 -4.13 4.13 -17.35
N THR A 236 -4.47 5.41 -17.46
CA THR A 236 -5.71 5.87 -18.09
C THR A 236 -5.60 5.97 -19.60
N ARG A 237 -4.41 6.32 -20.12
CA ARG A 237 -4.12 6.52 -21.54
C ARG A 237 -2.66 6.15 -21.84
N LEU A 238 -2.41 5.70 -23.07
CA LEU A 238 -1.05 5.44 -23.55
C LEU A 238 -0.21 6.72 -23.66
N ILE A 239 -0.85 7.82 -24.00
CA ILE A 239 -0.24 9.16 -24.02
C ILE A 239 -1.17 10.08 -23.26
N GLU A 240 -0.71 10.60 -22.15
CA GLU A 240 -1.45 11.53 -21.32
C GLU A 240 -1.14 12.97 -21.76
N GLU A 241 -2.17 13.75 -22.06
CA GLU A 241 -2.06 15.19 -22.37
C GLU A 241 -2.35 15.97 -21.09
N ARG A 242 -1.44 16.83 -20.69
CA ARG A 242 -1.63 17.78 -19.60
C ARG A 242 -1.51 19.21 -20.10
N GLN A 243 -2.46 20.04 -19.68
CA GLN A 243 -2.44 21.49 -19.94
C GLN A 243 -1.80 22.17 -18.74
N GLU A 244 -0.61 22.71 -18.93
CA GLU A 244 0.08 23.50 -17.90
C GLU A 244 0.02 25.00 -18.21
N LYS A 245 -0.18 25.82 -17.17
CA LYS A 245 -0.38 27.28 -17.37
C LYS A 245 0.80 27.98 -18.02
N LYS A 246 2.04 27.50 -17.77
CA LYS A 246 3.28 28.16 -18.25
C LYS A 246 3.88 27.50 -19.49
N THR A 247 3.75 26.18 -19.63
CA THR A 247 4.43 25.41 -20.69
C THR A 247 3.49 24.95 -21.80
N GLY A 248 2.17 25.25 -21.67
CA GLY A 248 1.18 24.80 -22.64
C GLY A 248 0.82 23.31 -22.50
N LYS A 249 0.65 22.64 -23.63
CA LYS A 249 0.35 21.21 -23.64
C LYS A 249 1.62 20.38 -23.54
N THR A 250 1.68 19.47 -22.56
CA THR A 250 2.75 18.52 -22.38
C THR A 250 2.20 17.09 -22.54
N TYR A 251 2.94 16.25 -23.22
CA TYR A 251 2.55 14.87 -23.50
C TYR A 251 3.44 13.90 -22.74
N TYR A 252 2.82 13.01 -21.97
CA TYR A 252 3.51 11.99 -21.20
C TYR A 252 3.11 10.60 -21.74
N PRO A 253 4.01 9.94 -22.50
CA PRO A 253 3.77 8.54 -22.89
C PRO A 253 3.82 7.63 -21.68
N ALA A 254 3.15 6.47 -21.77
CA ALA A 254 3.29 5.43 -20.77
C ALA A 254 4.78 5.07 -20.59
N PRO A 255 5.25 4.87 -19.34
CA PRO A 255 6.67 4.62 -19.08
C PRO A 255 7.18 3.39 -19.85
N PHE A 256 8.36 3.51 -20.46
CA PHE A 256 8.97 2.44 -21.28
C PHE A 256 8.09 1.92 -22.42
N LEU A 257 7.21 2.78 -22.97
CA LEU A 257 6.34 2.42 -24.09
C LEU A 257 7.18 2.00 -25.32
N SER A 258 6.96 0.78 -25.77
CA SER A 258 7.62 0.17 -26.93
C SER A 258 6.70 -0.85 -27.60
N ASN A 259 7.10 -1.43 -28.73
CA ASN A 259 6.33 -2.49 -29.35
C ASN A 259 6.14 -3.71 -28.44
N ASP A 260 7.10 -3.98 -27.55
CA ASP A 260 7.06 -5.13 -26.63
C ASP A 260 6.13 -4.88 -25.43
N THR A 261 6.04 -3.64 -24.95
CA THR A 261 5.23 -3.27 -23.76
C THR A 261 3.82 -2.80 -24.13
N LEU A 262 3.62 -2.28 -25.33
CA LEU A 262 2.34 -1.75 -25.82
C LEU A 262 1.16 -2.73 -25.63
N PRO A 263 1.26 -4.04 -25.91
CA PRO A 263 0.15 -4.96 -25.74
C PRO A 263 -0.33 -5.12 -24.28
N PHE A 264 0.53 -4.80 -23.33
CA PHE A 264 0.27 -4.94 -21.89
C PHE A 264 -0.20 -3.65 -21.22
N TYR A 265 -0.13 -2.52 -21.92
CA TYR A 265 -0.64 -1.22 -21.46
C TYR A 265 -2.10 -1.01 -21.87
N LYS A 266 -3.02 -1.78 -21.29
CA LYS A 266 -4.45 -1.51 -21.45
C LYS A 266 -4.88 -0.31 -20.62
N SER A 267 -5.77 0.53 -21.18
CA SER A 267 -6.37 1.64 -20.45
C SER A 267 -7.19 1.12 -19.27
N ALA A 268 -7.15 1.83 -18.15
CA ALA A 268 -7.99 1.57 -16.99
C ALA A 268 -9.50 1.49 -17.33
N TYR A 269 -9.92 2.21 -18.39
CA TYR A 269 -11.29 2.18 -18.89
C TYR A 269 -11.65 0.92 -19.70
N ASP A 270 -10.66 0.13 -20.09
CA ASP A 270 -10.81 -1.08 -20.91
C ASP A 270 -10.49 -2.36 -20.12
N ILE A 271 -10.11 -2.21 -18.85
CA ILE A 271 -9.87 -3.31 -17.91
C ILE A 271 -11.15 -3.50 -17.07
N ASP A 272 -11.60 -4.75 -16.91
CA ASP A 272 -12.68 -5.08 -15.98
C ASP A 272 -12.28 -4.63 -14.55
N MET A 273 -13.15 -3.84 -13.92
CA MET A 273 -12.90 -3.33 -12.56
C MET A 273 -12.69 -4.44 -11.52
N ARG A 274 -13.28 -5.62 -11.72
CA ARG A 274 -13.03 -6.77 -10.84
C ARG A 274 -11.57 -7.18 -10.87
N LYS A 275 -10.94 -7.18 -12.04
CA LYS A 275 -9.50 -7.44 -12.18
C LYS A 275 -8.65 -6.41 -11.45
N VAL A 276 -9.08 -5.14 -11.45
CA VAL A 276 -8.39 -4.09 -10.66
C VAL A 276 -8.55 -4.38 -9.16
N ILE A 277 -9.75 -4.73 -8.72
CA ILE A 277 -10.04 -5.08 -7.32
C ILE A 277 -9.25 -6.32 -6.89
N ASP A 278 -9.15 -7.35 -7.73
CA ASP A 278 -8.39 -8.58 -7.43
C ASP A 278 -6.90 -8.29 -7.22
N VAL A 279 -6.30 -7.41 -8.04
CA VAL A 279 -4.91 -6.96 -7.85
C VAL A 279 -4.75 -6.20 -6.53
N TYR A 280 -5.69 -5.29 -6.21
CA TYR A 280 -5.67 -4.57 -4.94
C TYR A 280 -5.90 -5.50 -3.75
N ALA A 281 -6.80 -6.46 -3.87
CA ALA A 281 -7.06 -7.45 -2.83
C ALA A 281 -5.82 -8.30 -2.52
N ALA A 282 -5.03 -8.66 -3.54
CA ALA A 282 -3.76 -9.36 -3.36
C ALA A 282 -2.76 -8.53 -2.54
N ALA A 283 -2.66 -7.22 -2.83
CA ALA A 283 -1.79 -6.31 -2.07
C ALA A 283 -2.31 -6.08 -0.64
N GLN A 284 -3.64 -5.88 -0.46
CA GLN A 284 -4.25 -5.52 0.84
C GLN A 284 -4.00 -6.56 1.93
N LYS A 285 -3.82 -7.82 1.59
CA LYS A 285 -3.47 -8.87 2.57
C LYS A 285 -2.22 -8.53 3.40
N HIS A 286 -1.34 -7.71 2.84
CA HIS A 286 -0.02 -7.43 3.40
C HIS A 286 0.14 -5.98 3.87
N ILE A 287 -0.85 -5.11 3.62
CA ILE A 287 -0.84 -3.69 3.98
C ILE A 287 -1.57 -3.49 5.30
N ASP A 288 -0.91 -2.90 6.27
CA ASP A 288 -1.43 -2.68 7.62
C ASP A 288 -2.23 -1.39 7.81
N GLN A 289 -2.30 -0.55 6.79
CA GLN A 289 -3.21 0.58 6.69
C GLN A 289 -4.13 0.41 5.48
N GLY A 290 -4.40 1.49 4.75
CA GLY A 290 -5.25 1.48 3.57
C GLY A 290 -4.47 1.60 2.27
N MET A 291 -5.23 1.58 1.19
CA MET A 291 -4.75 1.82 -0.15
C MET A 291 -5.65 2.82 -0.86
N SER A 292 -5.06 3.83 -1.49
CA SER A 292 -5.80 4.71 -2.38
C SER A 292 -6.20 3.93 -3.64
N LEU A 293 -7.49 3.73 -3.82
CA LEU A 293 -8.05 3.02 -4.97
C LEU A 293 -8.87 3.97 -5.82
N THR A 294 -8.53 4.05 -7.10
CA THR A 294 -9.33 4.75 -8.11
C THR A 294 -10.01 3.74 -9.03
N LEU A 295 -11.34 3.78 -9.10
CA LEU A 295 -12.11 3.01 -10.06
C LEU A 295 -12.49 3.92 -11.24
N PHE A 296 -12.15 3.48 -12.44
CA PHE A 296 -12.34 4.25 -13.66
C PHE A 296 -13.62 3.80 -14.38
N MET A 297 -14.54 4.73 -14.61
CA MET A 297 -15.80 4.44 -15.28
C MET A 297 -16.00 5.39 -16.45
N ARG A 298 -16.56 4.88 -17.55
CA ARG A 298 -17.07 5.70 -18.65
C ARG A 298 -18.53 6.08 -18.37
N SER A 299 -18.92 7.28 -18.76
CA SER A 299 -20.33 7.70 -18.70
C SER A 299 -21.21 6.87 -19.64
N GLU A 300 -20.63 6.42 -20.77
CA GLU A 300 -21.24 5.52 -21.73
C GLU A 300 -20.30 4.35 -21.95
N LEU A 301 -20.81 3.13 -21.75
CA LEU A 301 -20.03 1.91 -21.99
C LEU A 301 -20.14 1.54 -23.47
N PRO A 302 -19.03 1.22 -24.17
CA PRO A 302 -19.10 0.63 -25.49
C PRO A 302 -19.92 -0.67 -25.44
N GLU A 303 -20.75 -0.90 -26.46
CA GLU A 303 -21.47 -2.15 -26.60
C GLU A 303 -20.52 -3.34 -26.50
N GLY A 304 -20.87 -4.34 -25.69
CA GLY A 304 -20.12 -5.59 -25.52
C GLY A 304 -18.96 -5.59 -24.49
N LEU A 305 -18.62 -4.47 -23.86
CA LEU A 305 -17.53 -4.45 -22.86
C LEU A 305 -17.97 -4.96 -21.48
N TYR A 306 -19.27 -4.99 -21.20
CA TYR A 306 -19.86 -5.51 -19.97
C TYR A 306 -21.18 -6.22 -20.28
N GLU A 307 -21.12 -7.45 -20.75
CA GLU A 307 -22.26 -8.36 -20.69
C GLU A 307 -22.45 -8.81 -19.24
N TRP A 308 -23.18 -8.00 -18.48
CA TRP A 308 -23.77 -8.46 -17.24
C TRP A 308 -25.04 -9.24 -17.58
N LYS A 309 -24.97 -10.55 -17.33
CA LYS A 309 -26.09 -11.51 -17.30
C LYS A 309 -27.43 -10.98 -17.81
N GLU A 310 -27.98 -11.68 -18.79
CA GLU A 310 -29.28 -11.53 -19.37
C GLU A 310 -30.26 -10.60 -18.63
N GLY A 311 -30.61 -9.49 -19.28
CA GLY A 311 -31.71 -8.62 -18.84
C GLY A 311 -31.35 -7.32 -18.12
N ARG A 312 -30.07 -6.97 -17.94
CA ARG A 312 -29.68 -5.66 -17.37
C ARG A 312 -29.06 -4.75 -18.42
N THR A 313 -29.50 -3.51 -18.42
CA THR A 313 -28.92 -2.42 -19.22
C THR A 313 -27.44 -2.25 -18.90
N ASN A 314 -26.61 -2.02 -19.90
CA ASN A 314 -25.14 -1.85 -19.84
C ASN A 314 -24.65 -0.67 -18.98
N LYS A 315 -25.40 -0.22 -18.00
CA LYS A 315 -25.02 0.86 -17.08
C LYS A 315 -24.76 0.30 -15.70
N MET A 316 -23.51 0.43 -15.23
CA MET A 316 -23.18 0.15 -13.85
C MET A 316 -23.88 1.17 -12.95
N THR A 317 -24.64 0.69 -11.98
CA THR A 317 -25.33 1.53 -11.00
C THR A 317 -24.44 1.76 -9.77
N THR A 318 -24.79 2.77 -8.97
CA THR A 318 -24.14 2.99 -7.65
C THR A 318 -24.25 1.74 -6.76
N ARG A 319 -25.28 0.92 -6.93
CA ARG A 319 -25.46 -0.35 -6.22
C ARG A 319 -24.43 -1.40 -6.66
N ASP A 320 -24.14 -1.47 -7.96
CA ASP A 320 -23.15 -2.41 -8.51
C ASP A 320 -21.73 -2.02 -8.04
N LEU A 321 -21.44 -0.72 -7.97
CA LEU A 321 -20.22 -0.19 -7.36
C LEU A 321 -20.09 -0.57 -5.89
N ASN A 322 -21.17 -0.49 -5.12
CA ASN A 322 -21.14 -0.86 -3.71
C ASN A 322 -20.96 -2.38 -3.52
N ILE A 323 -21.46 -3.22 -4.41
CA ILE A 323 -21.23 -4.67 -4.39
C ILE A 323 -19.77 -4.99 -4.69
N LEU A 324 -19.11 -4.24 -5.58
CA LEU A 324 -17.69 -4.43 -5.90
C LEU A 324 -16.74 -3.88 -4.81
N ARG A 325 -17.24 -3.01 -3.92
CA ARG A 325 -16.45 -2.45 -2.80
C ARG A 325 -16.45 -3.33 -1.55
N ASN A 326 -17.38 -4.25 -1.41
CA ASN A 326 -17.52 -5.20 -0.31
C ASN A 326 -17.00 -6.59 -0.70
#